data_da3c3a36402858108ab5d19a9c850694
#
_entry.id   da3c3a36402858108ab5d19a9c850694
#
_cell.length_a   1.000
_cell.length_b   1.000
_cell.length_c   1.000
_cell.angle_alpha   90.00
_cell.angle_beta   90.00
_cell.angle_gamma   90.00
#
_symmetry.space_group_name_H-M   'P 1'
#
loop_
_entity.id
_entity.type
_entity.pdbx_description
1 polymer ?
#
loop_
_entity_poly.entity_id
_entity_poly.type
_entity_poly.pdbx_seq_one_letter_code
_entity_poly.pdbx_strand_id
1 'polypeptide(L)'
;MSKAFQESEIRFNNLSEEALEFFVEHGYVVLDSVFGVEEMDESNQVLEEMRKRYAGDMGLDLESYDERICQWRDMWMTEPQFDELLRDNRLIQAAQFFMRQPSIQLIHDHVIRKPFSALNSTIPWHQDYPFWPVDTPDALSTWTPMEDVTTSGGCLEVVDKSHKWGVSPPVDFIMDPMDFSERKDVIRIPVKKGSMVVLHSLTWHRTNPNEDKGTNRPAHISLWVPSFARYRPDLSDWHPVNDHITVEAGEHLNVDKFPRFGEFDESNAPSPNSDELHTGPLKLESTMDMFSATPRIAGHIHRIIGDNQRGLPVRKLVDYANDEEVRRVVFERSLEKGIISEDQEKWLEGIFERMLINSTAYLRHRARNVYNDAYAQWWFHVGVKWVELWDNLE
;
A
#
# COMPACT_ATOMS: atom_id res chain seq x y z
N MET A 1 -21.02 -5.30 26.18
CA MET A 1 -20.35 -6.61 26.15
C MET A 1 -19.34 -6.52 25.03
N SER A 2 -18.04 -6.56 25.33
CA SER A 2 -17.02 -6.58 24.28
C SER A 2 -17.19 -7.88 23.49
N LYS A 3 -17.44 -7.77 22.16
CA LYS A 3 -17.38 -8.94 21.31
C LYS A 3 -15.99 -9.54 21.41
N ALA A 4 -15.88 -10.81 21.79
CA ALA A 4 -14.62 -11.53 21.72
C ALA A 4 -14.32 -11.73 20.22
N PHE A 5 -13.29 -11.07 19.73
CA PHE A 5 -12.73 -11.35 18.39
C PHE A 5 -12.08 -12.73 18.40
N GLN A 6 -12.17 -13.44 17.29
CA GLN A 6 -11.43 -14.68 17.14
C GLN A 6 -9.97 -14.36 16.84
N GLU A 7 -9.06 -15.04 17.51
CA GLU A 7 -7.65 -15.03 17.17
C GLU A 7 -7.33 -16.24 16.29
N SER A 8 -6.43 -16.06 15.33
CA SER A 8 -5.95 -17.20 14.54
C SER A 8 -5.11 -18.09 15.43
N GLU A 9 -5.59 -19.29 15.68
CA GLU A 9 -4.87 -20.34 16.42
C GLU A 9 -4.09 -21.27 15.49
N ILE A 10 -4.40 -21.27 14.18
CA ILE A 10 -3.76 -22.16 13.21
C ILE A 10 -2.44 -21.56 12.76
N ARG A 11 -1.36 -22.32 12.99
CA ARG A 11 0.02 -21.94 12.72
C ARG A 11 0.73 -23.08 12.01
N PHE A 12 1.64 -22.74 11.13
CA PHE A 12 2.48 -23.70 10.43
C PHE A 12 3.96 -23.35 10.63
N ASN A 13 4.82 -24.35 10.70
CA ASN A 13 6.26 -24.16 10.86
C ASN A 13 7.04 -24.41 9.55
N ASN A 14 6.35 -24.79 8.50
CA ASN A 14 6.96 -25.11 7.21
C ASN A 14 5.94 -24.95 6.07
N LEU A 15 6.44 -25.00 4.86
CA LEU A 15 5.63 -25.07 3.65
C LEU A 15 5.11 -26.49 3.48
N SER A 16 3.85 -26.71 3.83
CA SER A 16 3.19 -28.01 3.74
C SER A 16 1.89 -27.92 2.93
N GLU A 17 1.40 -29.06 2.45
CA GLU A 17 0.14 -29.09 1.71
C GLU A 17 -1.02 -28.60 2.57
N GLU A 18 -1.03 -28.90 3.87
CA GLU A 18 -2.06 -28.39 4.80
C GLU A 18 -2.01 -26.87 4.93
N ALA A 19 -0.80 -26.28 4.92
CA ALA A 19 -0.63 -24.82 4.93
C ALA A 19 -1.15 -24.21 3.63
N LEU A 20 -0.90 -24.85 2.49
CA LEU A 20 -1.39 -24.42 1.19
C LEU A 20 -2.93 -24.52 1.09
N GLU A 21 -3.49 -25.65 1.52
CA GLU A 21 -4.95 -25.84 1.57
C GLU A 21 -5.62 -24.78 2.46
N PHE A 22 -5.02 -24.50 3.61
CA PHE A 22 -5.49 -23.45 4.50
C PHE A 22 -5.44 -22.07 3.81
N PHE A 23 -4.33 -21.71 3.16
CA PHE A 23 -4.21 -20.45 2.43
C PHE A 23 -5.25 -20.31 1.31
N VAL A 24 -5.43 -21.37 0.52
CA VAL A 24 -6.40 -21.39 -0.59
C VAL A 24 -7.84 -21.26 -0.06
N GLU A 25 -8.15 -21.85 1.09
CA GLU A 25 -9.49 -21.77 1.68
C GLU A 25 -9.73 -20.41 2.36
N HIS A 26 -8.76 -19.87 3.09
CA HIS A 26 -8.93 -18.74 3.99
C HIS A 26 -8.40 -17.39 3.44
N GLY A 27 -7.49 -17.42 2.46
CA GLY A 27 -6.87 -16.23 1.87
C GLY A 27 -5.72 -15.64 2.71
N TYR A 28 -5.32 -16.30 3.78
CA TYR A 28 -4.16 -15.97 4.59
C TYR A 28 -3.56 -17.23 5.21
N VAL A 29 -2.30 -17.14 5.60
CA VAL A 29 -1.65 -18.20 6.39
C VAL A 29 -0.57 -17.59 7.28
N VAL A 30 -0.30 -18.23 8.41
CA VAL A 30 0.76 -17.82 9.34
C VAL A 30 1.83 -18.90 9.40
N LEU A 31 3.06 -18.52 9.09
CA LEU A 31 4.25 -19.33 9.25
C LEU A 31 5.03 -18.82 10.46
N ASP A 32 5.19 -19.66 11.46
CA ASP A 32 5.96 -19.31 12.65
C ASP A 32 7.46 -19.56 12.44
N SER A 33 8.29 -18.70 13.05
CA SER A 33 9.75 -18.89 13.10
C SER A 33 10.43 -19.06 11.74
N VAL A 34 10.00 -18.27 10.76
CA VAL A 34 10.63 -18.27 9.42
C VAL A 34 12.03 -17.64 9.50
N PHE A 35 12.18 -16.57 10.26
CA PHE A 35 13.44 -15.87 10.48
C PHE A 35 13.89 -15.98 11.94
N GLY A 36 15.19 -15.96 12.18
CA GLY A 36 15.76 -15.92 13.51
C GLY A 36 15.52 -14.59 14.21
N VAL A 37 15.51 -14.61 15.54
CA VAL A 37 15.34 -13.40 16.35
C VAL A 37 16.47 -12.41 16.08
N GLU A 38 17.71 -12.91 16.02
CA GLU A 38 18.91 -12.13 15.75
C GLU A 38 18.87 -11.45 14.38
N GLU A 39 18.39 -12.13 13.34
CA GLU A 39 18.22 -11.56 11.99
C GLU A 39 17.25 -10.37 12.00
N MET A 40 16.17 -10.50 12.77
CA MET A 40 15.20 -9.41 12.91
C MET A 40 15.73 -8.26 13.76
N ASP A 41 16.58 -8.54 14.74
CA ASP A 41 17.25 -7.50 15.53
C ASP A 41 18.26 -6.70 14.69
N GLU A 42 18.99 -7.33 13.80
CA GLU A 42 19.85 -6.66 12.82
C GLU A 42 19.03 -5.73 11.90
N SER A 43 17.90 -6.20 11.39
CA SER A 43 16.99 -5.39 10.58
C SER A 43 16.44 -4.20 11.37
N ASN A 44 16.08 -4.40 12.65
CA ASN A 44 15.62 -3.32 13.52
C ASN A 44 16.70 -2.25 13.78
N GLN A 45 17.97 -2.61 13.83
CA GLN A 45 19.05 -1.64 13.97
C GLN A 45 19.12 -0.70 12.76
N VAL A 46 18.93 -1.23 11.55
CA VAL A 46 18.85 -0.41 10.33
C VAL A 46 17.67 0.56 10.41
N LEU A 47 16.49 0.08 10.86
CA LEU A 47 15.31 0.93 11.02
C LEU A 47 15.52 2.05 12.06
N GLU A 48 16.27 1.79 13.13
CA GLU A 48 16.57 2.84 14.12
C GLU A 48 17.55 3.89 13.57
N GLU A 49 18.50 3.51 12.71
CA GLU A 49 19.35 4.48 12.02
C GLU A 49 18.55 5.29 10.98
N MET A 50 17.66 4.66 10.24
CA MET A 50 16.73 5.36 9.34
C MET A 50 15.86 6.36 10.09
N ARG A 51 15.28 5.95 11.22
CA ARG A 51 14.49 6.81 12.08
C ARG A 51 15.24 8.07 12.50
N LYS A 52 16.50 7.92 12.94
CA LYS A 52 17.35 9.06 13.31
C LYS A 52 17.65 9.97 12.11
N ARG A 53 17.93 9.37 10.97
CA ARG A 53 18.22 10.11 9.72
C ARG A 53 16.99 10.93 9.30
N TYR A 54 15.83 10.31 9.17
CA TYR A 54 14.61 10.99 8.76
C TYR A 54 14.14 12.05 9.75
N ALA A 55 14.22 11.79 11.06
CA ALA A 55 13.93 12.80 12.07
C ALA A 55 14.85 14.02 11.91
N GLY A 56 16.15 13.78 11.71
CA GLY A 56 17.14 14.84 11.49
C GLY A 56 16.89 15.64 10.21
N ASP A 57 16.56 14.96 9.11
CA ASP A 57 16.24 15.60 7.82
C ASP A 57 15.00 16.50 7.91
N MET A 58 14.07 16.15 8.79
CA MET A 58 12.86 16.91 9.07
C MET A 58 13.03 17.98 10.16
N GLY A 59 14.19 18.04 10.80
CA GLY A 59 14.44 18.96 11.92
C GLY A 59 13.64 18.61 13.18
N LEU A 60 13.23 17.34 13.34
CA LEU A 60 12.45 16.85 14.48
C LEU A 60 13.36 16.11 15.48
N ASP A 61 13.00 16.20 16.76
CA ASP A 61 13.49 15.25 17.74
C ASP A 61 12.79 13.89 17.58
N LEU A 62 13.38 12.84 18.19
CA LEU A 62 12.88 11.48 18.01
C LEU A 62 11.51 11.24 18.67
N GLU A 63 11.14 12.00 19.69
CA GLU A 63 9.83 11.92 20.35
C GLU A 63 8.74 12.46 19.41
N SER A 64 8.96 13.65 18.86
CA SER A 64 8.05 14.26 17.89
C SER A 64 7.94 13.43 16.59
N TYR A 65 9.05 12.81 16.18
CA TYR A 65 9.04 11.91 15.03
C TYR A 65 8.16 10.68 15.28
N ASP A 66 8.20 10.11 16.49
CA ASP A 66 7.45 8.91 16.89
C ASP A 66 5.95 9.16 17.15
N GLU A 67 5.49 10.38 17.06
CA GLU A 67 4.04 10.64 17.09
C GLU A 67 3.34 10.17 15.80
N ARG A 68 4.10 9.65 14.83
CA ARG A 68 3.63 9.29 13.49
C ARG A 68 3.88 7.83 13.16
N ILE A 69 3.01 7.26 12.35
CA ILE A 69 3.31 6.04 11.63
C ILE A 69 4.35 6.34 10.54
N CYS A 70 5.35 5.47 10.40
CA CYS A 70 6.34 5.55 9.34
C CYS A 70 6.05 4.45 8.32
N GLN A 71 6.09 4.80 7.05
CA GLN A 71 6.04 3.83 5.94
C GLN A 71 7.20 4.15 5.00
N TRP A 72 8.26 3.36 5.06
CA TRP A 72 9.45 3.47 4.21
C TRP A 72 9.35 2.45 3.10
N ARG A 73 9.31 2.96 1.87
CA ARG A 73 9.09 2.16 0.69
C ARG A 73 10.38 1.89 -0.08
N ASP A 74 10.35 0.83 -0.90
CA ASP A 74 11.44 0.41 -1.79
C ASP A 74 12.75 0.22 -1.02
N MET A 75 12.62 -0.39 0.16
CA MET A 75 13.68 -0.62 1.13
C MET A 75 14.83 -1.42 0.52
N TRP A 76 14.51 -2.40 -0.32
CA TRP A 76 15.48 -3.23 -1.02
C TRP A 76 16.42 -2.42 -1.95
N MET A 77 15.97 -1.25 -2.43
CA MET A 77 16.76 -0.37 -3.29
C MET A 77 17.71 0.53 -2.51
N THR A 78 17.42 0.80 -1.25
CA THR A 78 18.11 1.83 -0.46
C THR A 78 18.91 1.28 0.71
N GLU A 79 18.49 0.16 1.28
CA GLU A 79 19.07 -0.42 2.48
C GLU A 79 19.54 -1.86 2.20
N PRO A 80 20.86 -2.14 2.17
CA PRO A 80 21.41 -3.46 1.82
C PRO A 80 20.83 -4.62 2.65
N GLN A 81 20.54 -4.41 3.94
CA GLN A 81 19.93 -5.39 4.82
C GLN A 81 18.55 -5.84 4.30
N PHE A 82 17.79 -4.93 3.70
CA PHE A 82 16.47 -5.25 3.15
C PHE A 82 16.55 -5.87 1.76
N ASP A 83 17.59 -5.59 0.97
CA ASP A 83 17.86 -6.33 -0.26
C ASP A 83 18.27 -7.79 0.05
N GLU A 84 19.08 -8.02 1.09
CA GLU A 84 19.42 -9.36 1.57
C GLU A 84 18.17 -10.11 2.06
N LEU A 85 17.32 -9.47 2.87
CA LEU A 85 16.06 -10.05 3.35
C LEU A 85 15.12 -10.39 2.20
N LEU A 86 14.99 -9.49 1.21
CA LEU A 86 14.15 -9.72 0.03
C LEU A 86 14.61 -10.92 -0.80
N ARG A 87 15.94 -11.13 -0.89
CA ARG A 87 16.55 -12.24 -1.64
C ARG A 87 16.70 -13.52 -0.83
N ASP A 88 16.21 -13.53 0.40
CA ASP A 88 16.26 -14.74 1.21
C ASP A 88 15.36 -15.84 0.62
N ASN A 89 15.93 -17.04 0.50
CA ASN A 89 15.20 -18.16 -0.08
C ASN A 89 13.94 -18.54 0.69
N ARG A 90 13.87 -18.29 2.00
CA ARG A 90 12.68 -18.57 2.82
C ARG A 90 11.51 -17.71 2.39
N LEU A 91 11.77 -16.42 2.11
CA LEU A 91 10.78 -15.47 1.62
C LEU A 91 10.32 -15.81 0.21
N ILE A 92 11.29 -16.03 -0.69
CA ILE A 92 11.02 -16.35 -2.10
C ILE A 92 10.25 -17.66 -2.23
N GLN A 93 10.70 -18.72 -1.54
CA GLN A 93 10.04 -20.03 -1.57
C GLN A 93 8.62 -19.97 -1.00
N ALA A 94 8.39 -19.20 0.07
CA ALA A 94 7.04 -19.03 0.60
C ALA A 94 6.14 -18.34 -0.44
N ALA A 95 6.60 -17.26 -1.06
CA ALA A 95 5.83 -16.56 -2.09
C ALA A 95 5.55 -17.46 -3.30
N GLN A 96 6.55 -18.18 -3.82
CA GLN A 96 6.38 -19.14 -4.92
C GLN A 96 5.39 -20.27 -4.56
N PHE A 97 5.51 -20.81 -3.36
CA PHE A 97 4.69 -21.94 -2.89
C PHE A 97 3.22 -21.55 -2.78
N PHE A 98 2.90 -20.49 -2.07
CA PHE A 98 1.51 -20.06 -1.88
C PHE A 98 0.87 -19.46 -3.14
N MET A 99 1.66 -18.84 -4.00
CA MET A 99 1.21 -18.38 -5.31
C MET A 99 1.09 -19.54 -6.31
N ARG A 100 1.69 -20.69 -6.01
CA ARG A 100 1.78 -21.87 -6.90
C ARG A 100 2.44 -21.52 -8.23
N GLN A 101 3.45 -20.66 -8.19
CA GLN A 101 4.18 -20.17 -9.36
C GLN A 101 5.68 -20.44 -9.20
N PRO A 102 6.33 -21.05 -10.19
CA PRO A 102 7.77 -21.29 -10.16
C PRO A 102 8.57 -20.00 -10.35
N SER A 103 7.96 -18.98 -10.91
CA SER A 103 8.57 -17.67 -11.16
C SER A 103 7.65 -16.55 -10.70
N ILE A 104 8.18 -15.70 -9.83
CA ILE A 104 7.49 -14.57 -9.24
C ILE A 104 8.29 -13.29 -9.43
N GLN A 105 7.64 -12.16 -9.29
CA GLN A 105 8.25 -10.84 -9.43
C GLN A 105 7.79 -9.92 -8.30
N LEU A 106 8.73 -9.17 -7.73
CA LEU A 106 8.40 -8.16 -6.73
C LEU A 106 7.75 -6.96 -7.42
N ILE A 107 6.64 -6.44 -6.87
CA ILE A 107 6.12 -5.13 -7.26
C ILE A 107 6.83 -4.03 -6.46
N HIS A 108 6.83 -4.14 -5.16
CA HIS A 108 7.57 -3.27 -4.24
C HIS A 108 7.65 -3.92 -2.86
N ASP A 109 8.50 -3.36 -2.03
CA ASP A 109 8.51 -3.63 -0.60
C ASP A 109 8.37 -2.34 0.20
N HIS A 110 8.03 -2.48 1.45
CA HIS A 110 8.05 -1.38 2.40
C HIS A 110 8.11 -1.88 3.84
N VAL A 111 8.54 -1.00 4.74
CA VAL A 111 8.40 -1.20 6.18
C VAL A 111 7.35 -0.25 6.71
N ILE A 112 6.42 -0.78 7.49
CA ILE A 112 5.49 0.03 8.28
C ILE A 112 5.87 -0.09 9.76
N ARG A 113 6.24 1.04 10.35
CA ARG A 113 6.54 1.17 11.78
C ARG A 113 5.44 1.95 12.47
N LYS A 114 4.84 1.36 13.49
CA LYS A 114 3.79 1.97 14.32
C LYS A 114 4.28 2.12 15.77
N PRO A 115 4.85 3.27 16.13
CA PRO A 115 5.18 3.54 17.52
C PRO A 115 3.92 3.59 18.40
N PHE A 116 4.05 3.24 19.67
CA PHE A 116 2.96 3.40 20.65
C PHE A 116 2.42 4.83 20.72
N SER A 117 3.28 5.83 20.54
CA SER A 117 2.92 7.26 20.55
C SER A 117 2.14 7.70 19.29
N ALA A 118 2.19 6.93 18.20
CA ALA A 118 1.47 7.24 16.97
C ALA A 118 -0.02 6.91 17.10
N LEU A 119 -0.75 7.71 17.86
CA LEU A 119 -2.20 7.58 18.01
C LEU A 119 -2.89 7.74 16.65
N ASN A 120 -3.99 7.03 16.45
CA ASN A 120 -4.75 7.01 15.18
C ASN A 120 -3.98 6.46 13.97
N SER A 121 -2.99 5.61 14.22
CA SER A 121 -2.16 4.96 13.18
C SER A 121 -2.85 3.76 12.52
N THR A 122 -4.15 3.76 12.41
CA THR A 122 -4.91 2.71 11.69
C THR A 122 -4.53 2.70 10.21
N ILE A 123 -4.23 1.52 9.68
CA ILE A 123 -4.31 1.26 8.24
C ILE A 123 -5.71 0.69 8.01
N PRO A 124 -6.61 1.39 7.31
CA PRO A 124 -8.01 0.97 7.15
C PRO A 124 -8.17 -0.34 6.38
N TRP A 125 -9.39 -0.90 6.38
CA TRP A 125 -9.72 -2.08 5.60
C TRP A 125 -9.50 -1.86 4.11
N HIS A 126 -8.78 -2.76 3.46
CA HIS A 126 -8.49 -2.73 2.03
C HIS A 126 -8.13 -4.13 1.51
N GLN A 127 -8.15 -4.26 0.21
CA GLN A 127 -7.47 -5.29 -0.56
C GLN A 127 -6.24 -4.64 -1.18
N ASP A 128 -5.16 -5.38 -1.35
CA ASP A 128 -3.93 -4.84 -1.96
C ASP A 128 -4.06 -4.65 -3.47
N TYR A 129 -4.58 -5.66 -4.17
CA TYR A 129 -4.63 -5.71 -5.63
C TYR A 129 -5.25 -4.49 -6.31
N PRO A 130 -6.37 -3.91 -5.83
CA PRO A 130 -6.99 -2.76 -6.48
C PRO A 130 -6.07 -1.53 -6.64
N PHE A 131 -4.94 -1.53 -5.94
CA PHE A 131 -3.97 -0.45 -5.99
C PHE A 131 -2.79 -0.75 -6.92
N TRP A 132 -2.69 -1.94 -7.51
CA TRP A 132 -1.56 -2.34 -8.34
C TRP A 132 -1.87 -2.25 -9.83
N PRO A 133 -0.93 -1.71 -10.64
CA PRO A 133 -1.13 -1.57 -12.08
C PRO A 133 -0.76 -2.86 -12.83
N VAL A 134 -1.37 -3.98 -12.46
CA VAL A 134 -1.13 -5.30 -13.09
C VAL A 134 -2.44 -6.02 -13.38
N ASP A 135 -2.42 -6.90 -14.38
CA ASP A 135 -3.59 -7.54 -14.96
C ASP A 135 -4.09 -8.78 -14.20
N THR A 136 -3.42 -9.20 -13.14
CA THR A 136 -3.79 -10.42 -12.40
C THR A 136 -3.89 -10.17 -10.90
N PRO A 137 -4.99 -10.62 -10.26
CA PRO A 137 -5.13 -10.64 -8.81
C PRO A 137 -4.49 -11.88 -8.14
N ASP A 138 -3.95 -12.84 -8.94
CA ASP A 138 -3.26 -14.02 -8.42
C ASP A 138 -1.90 -13.65 -7.85
N ALA A 139 -1.93 -12.84 -6.83
CA ALA A 139 -0.80 -12.18 -6.22
C ALA A 139 -0.90 -12.27 -4.69
N LEU A 140 0.16 -11.98 -4.00
CA LEU A 140 0.17 -12.04 -2.54
C LEU A 140 1.11 -11.01 -1.91
N SER A 141 0.89 -10.77 -0.62
CA SER A 141 1.78 -10.01 0.24
C SER A 141 2.35 -10.91 1.33
N THR A 142 3.64 -10.74 1.62
CA THR A 142 4.27 -11.34 2.80
C THR A 142 4.51 -10.25 3.83
N TRP A 143 4.02 -10.45 5.05
CA TRP A 143 4.12 -9.52 6.16
C TRP A 143 4.96 -10.15 7.27
N THR A 144 6.16 -9.60 7.51
CA THR A 144 7.16 -10.13 8.45
C THR A 144 7.37 -9.16 9.59
N PRO A 145 6.89 -9.45 10.81
CA PRO A 145 7.08 -8.60 11.97
C PRO A 145 8.53 -8.70 12.47
N MET A 146 9.11 -7.56 12.82
CA MET A 146 10.45 -7.47 13.38
C MET A 146 10.46 -7.32 14.89
N GLU A 147 9.28 -7.36 15.51
CA GLU A 147 9.02 -7.44 16.94
C GLU A 147 7.81 -8.35 17.20
N ASP A 148 7.64 -8.79 18.43
CA ASP A 148 6.41 -9.47 18.82
C ASP A 148 5.21 -8.54 18.64
N VAL A 149 4.16 -9.04 18.03
CA VAL A 149 2.95 -8.26 17.77
C VAL A 149 1.78 -8.91 18.49
N THR A 150 1.29 -8.23 19.49
CA THR A 150 0.11 -8.67 20.26
C THR A 150 -1.19 -8.20 19.60
N THR A 151 -2.30 -8.65 20.13
CA THR A 151 -3.63 -8.21 19.67
C THR A 151 -3.82 -6.70 19.85
N SER A 152 -3.29 -6.11 20.92
CA SER A 152 -3.28 -4.66 21.16
C SER A 152 -2.13 -3.93 20.49
N GLY A 153 -1.09 -4.65 20.06
CA GLY A 153 0.09 -4.10 19.39
C GLY A 153 -0.11 -3.76 17.90
N GLY A 154 -1.34 -3.66 17.43
CA GLY A 154 -1.65 -3.36 16.04
C GLY A 154 -1.37 -4.54 15.09
N CYS A 155 -1.76 -5.75 15.48
CA CYS A 155 -1.69 -6.92 14.63
C CYS A 155 -2.56 -6.78 13.37
N LEU A 156 -2.31 -7.65 12.41
CA LEU A 156 -3.20 -7.81 11.27
C LEU A 156 -4.58 -8.28 11.73
N GLU A 157 -5.61 -7.71 11.14
CA GLU A 157 -6.98 -8.23 11.15
C GLU A 157 -7.36 -8.55 9.71
N VAL A 158 -7.92 -9.72 9.47
CA VAL A 158 -8.40 -10.17 8.16
C VAL A 158 -9.87 -10.53 8.23
N VAL A 159 -10.58 -10.38 7.12
CA VAL A 159 -11.89 -11.00 6.97
C VAL A 159 -11.69 -12.36 6.34
N ASP A 160 -11.99 -13.39 7.09
CA ASP A 160 -11.79 -14.79 6.66
C ASP A 160 -12.50 -15.08 5.34
N LYS A 161 -11.79 -15.72 4.40
CA LYS A 161 -12.28 -16.10 3.05
C LYS A 161 -12.69 -14.93 2.14
N SER A 162 -12.38 -13.70 2.51
CA SER A 162 -12.81 -12.52 1.75
C SER A 162 -12.14 -12.40 0.37
N HIS A 163 -11.01 -13.07 0.14
CA HIS A 163 -10.38 -13.14 -1.18
C HIS A 163 -11.31 -13.80 -2.23
N LYS A 164 -12.27 -14.62 -1.79
CA LYS A 164 -13.28 -15.26 -2.65
C LYS A 164 -14.40 -14.30 -3.07
N TRP A 165 -14.44 -13.10 -2.54
CA TRP A 165 -15.47 -12.11 -2.90
C TRP A 165 -15.18 -11.39 -4.21
N GLY A 166 -13.97 -11.57 -4.76
CA GLY A 166 -13.50 -10.90 -5.95
C GLY A 166 -12.87 -9.54 -5.67
N VAL A 167 -12.56 -8.83 -6.74
CA VAL A 167 -11.92 -7.52 -6.71
C VAL A 167 -12.93 -6.44 -6.34
N SER A 168 -12.64 -5.65 -5.32
CA SER A 168 -13.37 -4.41 -5.03
C SER A 168 -12.75 -3.24 -5.80
N PRO A 169 -13.50 -2.14 -6.01
CA PRO A 169 -12.86 -0.87 -6.36
C PRO A 169 -11.84 -0.46 -5.29
N PRO A 170 -10.81 0.33 -5.64
CA PRO A 170 -9.91 0.92 -4.66
C PRO A 170 -10.68 1.67 -3.58
N VAL A 171 -10.39 1.39 -2.31
CA VAL A 171 -11.09 2.02 -1.19
C VAL A 171 -10.58 3.44 -1.01
N ASP A 172 -11.49 4.38 -0.84
CA ASP A 172 -11.16 5.69 -0.31
C ASP A 172 -11.07 5.59 1.23
N PHE A 173 -9.84 5.54 1.74
CA PHE A 173 -9.57 5.41 3.17
C PHE A 173 -10.14 6.54 4.03
N ILE A 174 -10.68 7.58 3.41
CA ILE A 174 -11.02 8.83 4.05
C ILE A 174 -12.49 9.15 3.94
N MET A 175 -12.94 9.18 2.70
CA MET A 175 -14.29 9.65 2.39
C MET A 175 -15.30 8.52 2.54
N ASP A 176 -14.87 7.29 2.30
CA ASP A 176 -15.70 6.10 2.39
C ASP A 176 -14.90 4.87 2.86
N PRO A 177 -14.38 4.92 4.10
CA PRO A 177 -13.65 3.78 4.66
C PRO A 177 -14.59 2.60 4.86
N MET A 178 -14.21 1.43 4.35
CA MET A 178 -14.92 0.19 4.65
C MET A 178 -14.80 -0.15 6.14
N ASP A 179 -15.87 -0.68 6.71
CA ASP A 179 -15.88 -1.17 8.09
C ASP A 179 -16.45 -2.58 8.20
N PHE A 180 -15.61 -3.52 8.59
CA PHE A 180 -15.99 -4.91 8.85
C PHE A 180 -15.94 -5.27 10.33
N SER A 181 -15.80 -4.29 11.25
CA SER A 181 -15.63 -4.52 12.68
C SER A 181 -16.79 -5.27 13.34
N GLU A 182 -17.99 -5.20 12.76
CA GLU A 182 -19.16 -5.89 13.28
C GLU A 182 -19.31 -7.34 12.80
N ARG A 183 -18.44 -7.79 11.88
CA ARG A 183 -18.50 -9.15 11.34
C ARG A 183 -17.92 -10.15 12.33
N LYS A 184 -18.43 -11.37 12.29
CA LYS A 184 -17.95 -12.47 13.15
C LYS A 184 -16.78 -13.24 12.56
N ASP A 185 -16.53 -13.07 11.28
CA ASP A 185 -15.46 -13.70 10.51
C ASP A 185 -14.19 -12.81 10.38
N VAL A 186 -14.11 -11.79 11.21
CA VAL A 186 -12.86 -11.03 11.40
C VAL A 186 -11.96 -11.80 12.34
N ILE A 187 -10.76 -12.11 11.85
CA ILE A 187 -9.71 -12.85 12.57
C ILE A 187 -8.56 -11.91 12.89
N ARG A 188 -8.14 -11.87 14.14
CA ARG A 188 -6.92 -11.20 14.59
C ARG A 188 -5.73 -12.14 14.54
N ILE A 189 -4.59 -11.62 14.10
CA ILE A 189 -3.38 -12.40 13.86
C ILE A 189 -2.21 -11.85 14.70
N PRO A 190 -2.20 -12.06 16.04
CA PRO A 190 -1.00 -11.79 16.83
C PRO A 190 0.10 -12.77 16.43
N VAL A 191 1.34 -12.30 16.30
CA VAL A 191 2.47 -13.11 15.84
C VAL A 191 3.76 -12.78 16.59
N LYS A 192 4.67 -13.73 16.60
CA LYS A 192 6.02 -13.56 17.14
C LYS A 192 6.95 -12.92 16.11
N LYS A 193 7.96 -12.23 16.60
CA LYS A 193 9.11 -11.75 15.83
C LYS A 193 9.65 -12.89 14.93
N GLY A 194 9.89 -12.58 13.66
CA GLY A 194 10.39 -13.53 12.69
C GLY A 194 9.38 -14.53 12.14
N SER A 195 8.11 -14.46 12.53
CA SER A 195 7.02 -15.14 11.81
C SER A 195 6.76 -14.46 10.47
N MET A 196 5.97 -15.08 9.61
CA MET A 196 5.50 -14.51 8.34
C MET A 196 4.01 -14.74 8.19
N VAL A 197 3.27 -13.69 7.91
CA VAL A 197 1.89 -13.79 7.46
C VAL A 197 1.85 -13.61 5.96
N VAL A 198 1.29 -14.59 5.25
CA VAL A 198 1.06 -14.49 3.81
C VAL A 198 -0.41 -14.15 3.59
N LEU A 199 -0.68 -13.12 2.80
CA LEU A 199 -2.02 -12.65 2.45
C LEU A 199 -2.23 -12.75 0.95
N HIS A 200 -3.34 -13.32 0.52
CA HIS A 200 -3.78 -13.18 -0.86
C HIS A 200 -4.11 -11.72 -1.15
N SER A 201 -3.76 -11.21 -2.32
CA SER A 201 -3.94 -9.82 -2.71
C SER A 201 -5.39 -9.29 -2.60
N LEU A 202 -6.36 -10.20 -2.64
CA LEU A 202 -7.80 -9.91 -2.48
C LEU A 202 -8.33 -10.12 -1.06
N THR A 203 -7.48 -10.48 -0.10
CA THR A 203 -7.92 -10.61 1.30
C THR A 203 -8.14 -9.24 1.91
N TRP A 204 -9.36 -8.95 2.35
CA TRP A 204 -9.66 -7.76 3.11
C TRP A 204 -8.93 -7.79 4.44
N HIS A 205 -8.09 -6.79 4.66
CA HIS A 205 -7.28 -6.70 5.87
C HIS A 205 -7.08 -5.26 6.32
N ARG A 206 -6.71 -5.12 7.60
CA ARG A 206 -6.34 -3.84 8.22
C ARG A 206 -5.33 -4.04 9.33
N THR A 207 -4.80 -2.94 9.88
CA THR A 207 -4.10 -2.95 11.17
C THR A 207 -4.54 -1.77 12.02
N ASN A 208 -4.84 -2.03 13.29
CA ASN A 208 -5.16 -1.00 14.28
C ASN A 208 -3.91 -0.23 14.76
N PRO A 209 -4.05 0.84 15.53
CA PRO A 209 -2.93 1.46 16.22
C PRO A 209 -2.18 0.45 17.12
N ASN A 210 -0.92 0.73 17.39
CA ASN A 210 -0.16 0.02 18.41
C ASN A 210 -0.47 0.64 19.77
N GLU A 211 -1.16 -0.11 20.64
CA GLU A 211 -1.52 0.31 22.00
C GLU A 211 -0.58 -0.27 23.07
N ASP A 212 0.43 -1.05 22.69
CA ASP A 212 1.38 -1.66 23.59
C ASP A 212 2.46 -0.66 23.99
N LYS A 213 2.38 -0.18 25.22
CA LYS A 213 3.25 0.87 25.74
C LYS A 213 4.72 0.50 25.66
N GLY A 214 5.52 1.41 25.11
CA GLY A 214 6.98 1.29 25.05
C GLY A 214 7.45 0.39 23.90
N THR A 215 6.55 0.01 22.98
CA THR A 215 6.89 -0.80 21.81
C THR A 215 6.82 0.01 20.52
N ASN A 216 7.53 -0.47 19.53
CA ASN A 216 7.40 -0.06 18.14
C ASN A 216 6.97 -1.30 17.35
N ARG A 217 6.03 -1.20 16.48
CA ARG A 217 5.57 -2.34 15.69
C ARG A 217 6.07 -2.19 14.24
N PRO A 218 7.35 -2.48 13.97
CA PRO A 218 7.86 -2.56 12.61
C PRO A 218 7.49 -3.89 11.97
N ALA A 219 7.11 -3.84 10.72
CA ALA A 219 6.93 -5.01 9.88
C ALA A 219 7.39 -4.71 8.47
N HIS A 220 8.13 -5.62 7.86
CA HIS A 220 8.50 -5.61 6.46
C HIS A 220 7.40 -6.29 5.64
N ILE A 221 6.98 -5.66 4.59
CA ILE A 221 5.96 -6.15 3.67
C ILE A 221 6.56 -6.20 2.27
N SER A 222 6.49 -7.37 1.63
CA SER A 222 6.86 -7.53 0.23
C SER A 222 5.65 -7.98 -0.58
N LEU A 223 5.46 -7.39 -1.74
CA LEU A 223 4.28 -7.55 -2.57
C LEU A 223 4.68 -8.21 -3.89
N TRP A 224 4.09 -9.37 -4.13
CA TRP A 224 4.52 -10.32 -5.15
C TRP A 224 3.44 -10.58 -6.18
N VAL A 225 3.85 -10.63 -7.44
CA VAL A 225 3.01 -11.07 -8.57
C VAL A 225 3.66 -12.24 -9.28
N PRO A 226 2.89 -13.08 -10.01
CA PRO A 226 3.49 -14.04 -10.91
C PRO A 226 4.26 -13.33 -12.03
N SER A 227 5.35 -13.91 -12.49
CA SER A 227 6.21 -13.28 -13.51
C SER A 227 5.52 -13.07 -14.86
N PHE A 228 4.37 -13.67 -15.07
CA PHE A 228 3.55 -13.44 -16.27
C PHE A 228 2.62 -12.21 -16.14
N ALA A 229 2.57 -11.57 -14.96
CA ALA A 229 1.78 -10.35 -14.77
C ALA A 229 2.21 -9.27 -15.77
N ARG A 230 1.22 -8.55 -16.30
CA ARG A 230 1.43 -7.51 -17.30
C ARG A 230 1.02 -6.16 -16.79
N TYR A 231 1.72 -5.14 -17.24
CA TYR A 231 1.46 -3.76 -16.86
C TYR A 231 0.08 -3.28 -17.33
N ARG A 232 -0.70 -2.76 -16.42
CA ARG A 232 -2.05 -2.21 -16.63
C ARG A 232 -2.18 -0.84 -15.97
N PRO A 233 -1.65 0.22 -16.61
CA PRO A 233 -1.70 1.58 -16.05
C PRO A 233 -3.13 2.08 -15.81
N ASP A 234 -4.09 1.61 -16.58
CA ASP A 234 -5.50 1.97 -16.43
C ASP A 234 -6.13 1.52 -15.11
N LEU A 235 -5.59 0.48 -14.47
CA LEU A 235 -6.07 0.00 -13.18
C LEU A 235 -5.58 0.87 -12.03
N SER A 236 -4.34 1.34 -12.07
CA SER A 236 -3.73 2.12 -11.00
C SER A 236 -2.59 3.00 -11.51
N ASP A 237 -2.90 3.91 -12.43
CA ASP A 237 -1.94 4.83 -13.05
C ASP A 237 -1.35 5.85 -12.08
N TRP A 238 -1.97 6.03 -10.93
CA TRP A 238 -1.59 6.94 -9.85
C TRP A 238 -0.63 6.32 -8.83
N HIS A 239 -0.46 4.99 -8.82
CA HIS A 239 0.43 4.34 -7.85
C HIS A 239 1.91 4.66 -8.13
N PRO A 240 2.74 4.99 -7.10
CA PRO A 240 4.15 5.39 -7.30
C PRO A 240 5.00 4.35 -8.02
N VAL A 241 4.62 3.09 -7.99
CA VAL A 241 5.32 2.03 -8.71
C VAL A 241 5.44 2.33 -10.22
N ASN A 242 4.49 3.09 -10.77
CA ASN A 242 4.51 3.51 -12.16
C ASN A 242 5.75 4.34 -12.52
N ASP A 243 6.35 5.04 -11.56
CA ASP A 243 7.56 5.84 -11.79
C ASP A 243 8.79 4.96 -12.11
N HIS A 244 8.72 3.67 -11.81
CA HIS A 244 9.76 2.67 -12.07
C HIS A 244 9.45 1.77 -13.28
N ILE A 245 8.22 1.84 -13.83
CA ILE A 245 7.82 1.02 -14.96
C ILE A 245 8.28 1.68 -16.26
N THR A 246 9.04 0.94 -17.08
CA THR A 246 9.60 1.41 -18.35
C THR A 246 9.05 0.68 -19.58
N VAL A 247 8.08 -0.20 -19.37
CA VAL A 247 7.43 -1.00 -20.40
C VAL A 247 6.08 -0.41 -20.80
N GLU A 248 5.60 -0.78 -21.98
CA GLU A 248 4.28 -0.37 -22.46
C GLU A 248 3.14 -1.18 -21.81
N ALA A 249 1.94 -0.62 -21.83
CA ALA A 249 0.75 -1.31 -21.33
C ALA A 249 0.57 -2.67 -22.03
N GLY A 250 0.34 -3.71 -21.22
CA GLY A 250 0.20 -5.09 -21.69
C GLY A 250 1.52 -5.88 -21.78
N GLU A 251 2.66 -5.26 -21.55
CA GLU A 251 3.95 -5.93 -21.46
C GLU A 251 4.24 -6.43 -20.05
N HIS A 252 5.16 -7.38 -19.91
CA HIS A 252 5.65 -7.86 -18.62
C HIS A 252 6.50 -6.78 -17.93
N LEU A 253 6.45 -6.71 -16.60
CA LEU A 253 7.21 -5.72 -15.84
C LEU A 253 8.72 -5.84 -16.08
N ASN A 254 9.40 -4.72 -16.17
CA ASN A 254 10.85 -4.64 -16.34
C ASN A 254 11.60 -5.19 -15.10
N VAL A 255 12.62 -6.03 -15.33
CA VAL A 255 13.29 -6.78 -14.25
C VAL A 255 14.35 -5.98 -13.48
N ASP A 256 14.79 -4.85 -14.00
CA ASP A 256 15.79 -3.99 -13.37
C ASP A 256 15.25 -3.26 -12.12
N LYS A 257 13.94 -2.99 -12.09
CA LYS A 257 13.23 -2.34 -10.99
C LYS A 257 12.24 -3.25 -10.28
N PHE A 258 11.89 -4.36 -10.90
CA PHE A 258 10.98 -5.38 -10.37
C PHE A 258 11.67 -6.73 -10.39
N PRO A 259 12.49 -7.06 -9.37
CA PRO A 259 13.30 -8.27 -9.35
C PRO A 259 12.44 -9.52 -9.56
N ARG A 260 12.92 -10.38 -10.45
CA ARG A 260 12.29 -11.66 -10.76
C ARG A 260 13.06 -12.80 -10.10
N PHE A 261 12.33 -13.77 -9.56
CA PHE A 261 12.87 -14.94 -8.89
C PHE A 261 12.27 -16.19 -9.49
N GLY A 262 13.14 -17.08 -9.95
CA GLY A 262 12.78 -18.29 -10.71
C GLY A 262 12.87 -18.07 -12.23
N GLU A 263 12.85 -19.19 -12.96
CA GLU A 263 12.88 -19.15 -14.42
C GLU A 263 11.48 -18.81 -14.97
N PHE A 264 11.42 -17.87 -15.88
CA PHE A 264 10.22 -17.45 -16.56
C PHE A 264 10.33 -17.76 -18.05
N ASP A 265 9.45 -18.61 -18.53
CA ASP A 265 9.28 -18.93 -19.93
C ASP A 265 8.05 -18.21 -20.48
N GLU A 266 8.28 -17.13 -21.22
CA GLU A 266 7.23 -16.31 -21.80
C GLU A 266 6.34 -17.10 -22.76
N SER A 267 6.86 -18.15 -23.40
CA SER A 267 6.08 -18.98 -24.33
C SER A 267 4.96 -19.78 -23.63
N ASN A 268 5.09 -19.99 -22.32
CA ASN A 268 4.12 -20.66 -21.48
C ASN A 268 3.29 -19.70 -20.62
N ALA A 269 3.51 -18.40 -20.76
CA ALA A 269 2.72 -17.40 -20.05
C ALA A 269 1.25 -17.46 -20.48
N PRO A 270 0.29 -17.30 -19.56
CA PRO A 270 -1.11 -17.15 -19.93
C PRO A 270 -1.28 -16.01 -20.94
N SER A 271 -2.22 -16.20 -21.87
CA SER A 271 -2.62 -15.08 -22.73
C SER A 271 -3.07 -13.92 -21.86
N PRO A 272 -2.82 -12.67 -22.30
CA PRO A 272 -3.33 -11.51 -21.60
C PRO A 272 -4.82 -11.69 -21.35
N ASN A 273 -5.27 -11.38 -20.14
CA ASN A 273 -6.70 -11.37 -19.84
C ASN A 273 -7.35 -10.46 -20.89
N SER A 274 -8.20 -11.07 -21.75
CA SER A 274 -8.84 -10.39 -22.89
C SER A 274 -9.98 -9.45 -22.45
N ASP A 275 -10.22 -9.34 -21.15
CA ASP A 275 -11.06 -8.28 -20.63
C ASP A 275 -10.41 -6.96 -21.05
N GLU A 276 -11.06 -6.32 -22.00
CA GLU A 276 -10.60 -5.12 -22.68
C GLU A 276 -9.85 -4.22 -21.72
N LEU A 277 -8.60 -3.91 -22.07
CA LEU A 277 -7.86 -2.85 -21.41
C LEU A 277 -8.76 -1.62 -21.42
N HIS A 278 -9.45 -1.35 -20.32
CA HIS A 278 -10.28 -0.16 -20.19
C HIS A 278 -9.33 1.05 -20.14
N THR A 279 -8.82 1.43 -21.29
CA THR A 279 -8.02 2.65 -21.49
C THR A 279 -8.92 3.88 -21.57
N GLY A 280 -10.22 3.70 -21.45
CA GLY A 280 -11.19 4.77 -21.52
C GLY A 280 -11.29 5.59 -20.23
N PRO A 281 -11.88 6.78 -20.30
CA PRO A 281 -12.14 7.62 -19.14
C PRO A 281 -13.00 6.88 -18.11
N LEU A 282 -12.82 7.22 -16.83
CA LEU A 282 -13.62 6.68 -15.74
C LEU A 282 -15.10 6.97 -16.01
N LYS A 283 -15.91 5.91 -16.15
CA LYS A 283 -17.36 6.04 -16.23
C LYS A 283 -17.90 5.96 -14.81
N LEU A 284 -18.30 7.08 -14.26
CA LEU A 284 -18.85 7.16 -12.89
C LEU A 284 -20.34 7.33 -12.98
N GLU A 285 -21.08 6.28 -12.63
CA GLU A 285 -22.56 6.26 -12.69
C GLU A 285 -23.21 6.69 -11.38
N SER A 286 -22.43 6.76 -10.29
CA SER A 286 -22.95 7.09 -8.96
C SER A 286 -21.99 7.92 -8.12
N THR A 287 -22.50 8.49 -7.02
CA THR A 287 -21.70 9.19 -6.03
C THR A 287 -20.67 8.25 -5.36
N MET A 288 -21.00 6.96 -5.20
CA MET A 288 -20.09 5.95 -4.65
C MET A 288 -18.89 5.74 -5.57
N ASP A 289 -19.12 5.65 -6.88
CA ASP A 289 -18.03 5.53 -7.86
C ASP A 289 -17.08 6.73 -7.80
N MET A 290 -17.66 7.93 -7.60
CA MET A 290 -16.89 9.14 -7.41
C MET A 290 -16.00 9.08 -6.18
N PHE A 291 -16.47 8.55 -5.05
CA PHE A 291 -15.68 8.37 -3.83
C PHE A 291 -14.56 7.35 -4.03
N SER A 292 -14.86 6.22 -4.65
CA SER A 292 -13.87 5.18 -4.95
C SER A 292 -12.77 5.66 -5.89
N ALA A 293 -13.09 6.57 -6.81
CA ALA A 293 -12.14 7.14 -7.75
C ALA A 293 -11.32 8.32 -7.18
N THR A 294 -11.72 8.91 -6.05
CA THR A 294 -11.06 10.10 -5.50
C THR A 294 -9.55 9.91 -5.26
N PRO A 295 -9.05 8.81 -4.68
CA PRO A 295 -7.62 8.59 -4.50
C PRO A 295 -6.85 8.60 -5.82
N ARG A 296 -7.39 7.93 -6.83
CA ARG A 296 -6.81 7.86 -8.17
C ARG A 296 -6.70 9.24 -8.81
N ILE A 297 -7.80 10.00 -8.81
CA ILE A 297 -7.83 11.36 -9.37
C ILE A 297 -6.91 12.29 -8.61
N ALA A 298 -6.88 12.23 -7.30
CA ALA A 298 -6.00 13.07 -6.48
C ALA A 298 -4.51 12.78 -6.78
N GLY A 299 -4.13 11.52 -6.98
CA GLY A 299 -2.80 11.14 -7.41
C GLY A 299 -2.43 11.73 -8.76
N HIS A 300 -3.35 11.70 -9.74
CA HIS A 300 -3.15 12.33 -11.05
C HIS A 300 -3.02 13.84 -10.98
N ILE A 301 -3.89 14.50 -10.22
CA ILE A 301 -3.82 15.94 -10.00
C ILE A 301 -2.44 16.31 -9.45
N HIS A 302 -1.97 15.57 -8.45
CA HIS A 302 -0.65 15.80 -7.86
C HIS A 302 0.48 15.65 -8.88
N ARG A 303 0.46 14.60 -9.71
CA ARG A 303 1.46 14.39 -10.78
C ARG A 303 1.43 15.49 -11.81
N ILE A 304 0.25 15.85 -12.30
CA ILE A 304 0.09 16.92 -13.31
C ILE A 304 0.63 18.25 -12.75
N ILE A 305 0.28 18.61 -11.53
CA ILE A 305 0.78 19.82 -10.88
C ILE A 305 2.30 19.74 -10.70
N GLY A 306 2.82 18.60 -10.23
CA GLY A 306 4.26 18.38 -10.05
C GLY A 306 5.02 18.51 -11.37
N ASP A 307 4.52 17.95 -12.46
CA ASP A 307 5.12 18.03 -13.79
C ASP A 307 5.15 19.46 -14.33
N ASN A 308 4.07 20.21 -14.14
CA ASN A 308 3.98 21.59 -14.60
C ASN A 308 4.79 22.57 -13.73
N GLN A 309 5.08 22.22 -12.49
CA GLN A 309 5.77 23.09 -11.53
C GLN A 309 7.23 22.70 -11.31
N ARG A 310 7.84 21.90 -12.19
CA ARG A 310 9.26 21.55 -12.08
C ARG A 310 10.13 22.81 -12.04
N GLY A 311 10.90 22.92 -10.98
CA GLY A 311 11.80 24.07 -10.78
C GLY A 311 11.16 25.31 -10.17
N LEU A 312 9.86 25.31 -9.88
CA LEU A 312 9.18 26.39 -9.16
C LEU A 312 9.09 26.08 -7.66
N PRO A 313 8.96 27.12 -6.81
CA PRO A 313 8.66 26.91 -5.40
C PRO A 313 7.40 26.08 -5.22
N VAL A 314 7.45 25.11 -4.32
CA VAL A 314 6.26 24.31 -3.98
C VAL A 314 5.20 25.23 -3.36
N ARG A 315 4.00 25.22 -3.94
CA ARG A 315 2.83 25.97 -3.44
C ARG A 315 1.91 25.04 -2.67
N LYS A 316 1.05 25.61 -1.85
CA LYS A 316 0.04 24.84 -1.11
C LYS A 316 -0.99 24.25 -2.07
N LEU A 317 -1.49 23.06 -1.77
CA LEU A 317 -2.53 22.43 -2.60
C LEU A 317 -3.75 23.33 -2.76
N VAL A 318 -4.13 24.04 -1.69
CA VAL A 318 -5.23 25.00 -1.72
C VAL A 318 -5.00 26.14 -2.73
N ASP A 319 -3.76 26.58 -2.89
CA ASP A 319 -3.42 27.63 -3.86
C ASP A 319 -3.61 27.10 -5.29
N TYR A 320 -3.22 25.85 -5.54
CA TYR A 320 -3.42 25.20 -6.83
C TYR A 320 -4.90 24.94 -7.12
N ALA A 321 -5.65 24.48 -6.14
CA ALA A 321 -7.07 24.22 -6.30
C ALA A 321 -7.90 25.48 -6.55
N ASN A 322 -7.42 26.65 -6.14
CA ASN A 322 -8.03 27.95 -6.41
C ASN A 322 -7.51 28.65 -7.69
N ASP A 323 -6.46 28.11 -8.31
CA ASP A 323 -5.86 28.70 -9.51
C ASP A 323 -6.58 28.16 -10.76
N GLU A 324 -7.28 29.04 -11.47
CA GLU A 324 -8.05 28.68 -12.67
C GLU A 324 -7.17 28.07 -13.78
N GLU A 325 -5.94 28.55 -13.93
CA GLU A 325 -5.03 28.02 -14.95
C GLU A 325 -4.57 26.60 -14.57
N VAL A 326 -4.29 26.35 -13.29
CA VAL A 326 -3.95 25.00 -12.79
C VAL A 326 -5.12 24.06 -12.99
N ARG A 327 -6.35 24.49 -12.65
CA ARG A 327 -7.56 23.68 -12.87
C ARG A 327 -7.72 23.34 -14.35
N ARG A 328 -7.56 24.30 -15.24
CA ARG A 328 -7.63 24.11 -16.68
C ARG A 328 -6.58 23.10 -17.16
N VAL A 329 -5.33 23.26 -16.74
CA VAL A 329 -4.24 22.33 -17.10
C VAL A 329 -4.52 20.93 -16.56
N VAL A 330 -5.00 20.79 -15.33
CA VAL A 330 -5.37 19.49 -14.78
C VAL A 330 -6.50 18.84 -15.57
N PHE A 331 -7.51 19.60 -15.95
CA PHE A 331 -8.61 19.12 -16.79
C PHE A 331 -8.11 18.65 -18.16
N GLU A 332 -7.38 19.50 -18.89
CA GLU A 332 -6.81 19.17 -20.20
C GLU A 332 -5.92 17.91 -20.16
N ARG A 333 -5.02 17.83 -19.17
CA ARG A 333 -4.13 16.68 -19.01
C ARG A 333 -4.86 15.40 -18.60
N SER A 334 -5.91 15.53 -17.81
CA SER A 334 -6.74 14.40 -17.42
C SER A 334 -7.53 13.84 -18.60
N LEU A 335 -7.99 14.72 -19.51
CA LEU A 335 -8.58 14.33 -20.80
C LEU A 335 -7.56 13.63 -21.70
N GLU A 336 -6.39 14.24 -21.89
CA GLU A 336 -5.30 13.68 -22.72
C GLU A 336 -4.90 12.27 -22.28
N LYS A 337 -4.91 12.03 -20.97
CA LYS A 337 -4.57 10.74 -20.36
C LYS A 337 -5.77 9.78 -20.28
N GLY A 338 -6.95 10.18 -20.73
CA GLY A 338 -8.15 9.37 -20.66
C GLY A 338 -8.67 9.07 -19.26
N ILE A 339 -8.30 9.87 -18.25
CA ILE A 339 -8.74 9.70 -16.86
C ILE A 339 -10.18 10.13 -16.70
N ILE A 340 -10.57 11.20 -17.39
CA ILE A 340 -11.93 11.75 -17.45
C ILE A 340 -12.35 11.95 -18.89
N SER A 341 -13.65 12.07 -19.12
CA SER A 341 -14.25 12.50 -20.40
C SER A 341 -14.68 13.97 -20.30
N GLU A 342 -14.95 14.60 -21.44
CA GLU A 342 -15.35 16.02 -21.50
C GLU A 342 -16.61 16.34 -20.66
N ASP A 343 -17.53 15.39 -20.51
CA ASP A 343 -18.73 15.53 -19.73
C ASP A 343 -18.50 15.39 -18.20
N GLN A 344 -17.29 15.03 -17.79
CA GLN A 344 -16.90 14.84 -16.38
C GLN A 344 -16.21 16.07 -15.75
N GLU A 345 -16.19 17.21 -16.42
CA GLU A 345 -15.58 18.45 -15.89
C GLU A 345 -16.16 18.85 -14.54
N LYS A 346 -17.48 18.86 -14.41
CA LYS A 346 -18.16 19.19 -13.13
C LYS A 346 -17.83 18.22 -12.01
N TRP A 347 -17.59 16.98 -12.37
CA TRP A 347 -17.18 15.97 -11.41
C TRP A 347 -15.76 16.23 -10.91
N LEU A 348 -14.83 16.61 -11.78
CA LEU A 348 -13.48 17.01 -11.40
C LEU A 348 -13.48 18.25 -10.51
N GLU A 349 -14.31 19.25 -10.83
CA GLU A 349 -14.51 20.44 -9.97
C GLU A 349 -15.02 20.05 -8.58
N GLY A 350 -15.99 19.14 -8.50
CA GLY A 350 -16.47 18.61 -7.22
C GLY A 350 -15.40 17.87 -6.40
N ILE A 351 -14.40 17.29 -7.04
CA ILE A 351 -13.21 16.72 -6.37
C ILE A 351 -12.35 17.85 -5.80
N PHE A 352 -12.05 18.89 -6.60
CA PHE A 352 -11.30 20.04 -6.11
C PHE A 352 -11.97 20.71 -4.91
N GLU A 353 -13.28 20.92 -4.97
CA GLU A 353 -14.05 21.48 -3.85
C GLU A 353 -13.94 20.63 -2.59
N ARG A 354 -14.05 19.31 -2.71
CA ARG A 354 -13.90 18.41 -1.56
C ARG A 354 -12.49 18.37 -1.02
N MET A 355 -11.48 18.41 -1.88
CA MET A 355 -10.09 18.54 -1.47
C MET A 355 -9.87 19.83 -0.68
N LEU A 356 -10.55 20.93 -1.04
CA LEU A 356 -10.51 22.19 -0.29
C LEU A 356 -11.25 22.11 1.05
N ILE A 357 -12.47 21.61 1.05
CA ILE A 357 -13.32 21.57 2.25
C ILE A 357 -12.79 20.60 3.30
N ASN A 358 -12.40 19.41 2.87
CA ASN A 358 -11.99 18.32 3.77
C ASN A 358 -10.49 18.27 4.01
N SER A 359 -9.70 18.95 3.17
CA SER A 359 -8.26 18.82 3.14
C SER A 359 -7.61 19.22 4.46
N THR A 360 -8.02 20.30 5.09
CA THR A 360 -7.35 20.79 6.29
C THR A 360 -7.43 19.80 7.45
N ALA A 361 -8.63 19.42 7.85
CA ALA A 361 -8.81 18.47 8.97
C ALA A 361 -8.21 17.11 8.63
N TYR A 362 -8.42 16.65 7.41
CA TYR A 362 -7.99 15.37 6.96
C TYR A 362 -6.47 15.25 6.78
N LEU A 363 -5.86 16.18 6.08
CA LEU A 363 -4.42 16.15 5.85
C LEU A 363 -3.64 16.34 7.14
N ARG A 364 -4.11 17.15 8.07
CA ARG A 364 -3.53 17.25 9.42
C ARG A 364 -3.59 15.91 10.14
N HIS A 365 -4.74 15.24 10.09
CA HIS A 365 -4.89 13.92 10.71
C HIS A 365 -3.92 12.92 10.10
N ARG A 366 -3.84 12.85 8.78
CA ARG A 366 -2.96 11.91 8.07
C ARG A 366 -1.49 12.29 8.19
N ALA A 367 -1.16 13.56 8.11
CA ALA A 367 0.20 14.03 8.31
C ALA A 367 0.79 13.60 9.65
N ARG A 368 -0.01 13.62 10.71
CA ARG A 368 0.42 13.15 12.03
C ARG A 368 0.72 11.66 12.08
N ASN A 369 0.08 10.86 11.22
CA ASN A 369 0.17 9.41 11.29
C ASN A 369 1.10 8.78 10.23
N VAL A 370 1.25 9.40 9.06
CA VAL A 370 2.01 8.85 7.92
C VAL A 370 3.00 9.86 7.34
N TYR A 371 3.51 10.69 8.16
CA TYR A 371 4.21 11.90 7.74
C TYR A 371 5.56 11.67 7.08
N ASN A 372 6.31 10.68 7.52
CA ASN A 372 7.71 10.52 7.14
C ASN A 372 7.93 9.89 5.79
N ASP A 373 6.89 9.50 5.14
CA ASP A 373 6.99 8.69 3.95
C ASP A 373 6.31 9.37 2.78
N ALA A 374 7.09 9.67 1.75
CA ALA A 374 6.60 10.29 0.52
C ALA A 374 5.48 9.46 -0.12
N TYR A 375 5.62 8.14 -0.08
CA TYR A 375 4.65 7.22 -0.61
C TYR A 375 3.36 7.20 0.20
N ALA A 376 3.44 7.08 1.51
CA ALA A 376 2.28 7.06 2.38
C ALA A 376 1.47 8.35 2.26
N GLN A 377 2.14 9.49 2.15
CA GLN A 377 1.48 10.76 1.95
C GLN A 377 0.87 10.90 0.56
N TRP A 378 1.57 10.43 -0.43
CA TRP A 378 1.08 10.37 -1.79
C TRP A 378 -0.15 9.45 -1.86
N TRP A 379 -0.09 8.29 -1.21
CA TRP A 379 -1.21 7.37 -1.05
C TRP A 379 -2.47 8.05 -0.50
N PHE A 380 -2.29 9.01 0.40
CA PHE A 380 -3.38 9.80 0.94
C PHE A 380 -3.66 11.08 0.16
N HIS A 381 -3.40 11.10 -1.10
CA HIS A 381 -3.72 12.10 -2.11
C HIS A 381 -2.81 13.30 -2.16
N VAL A 382 -1.85 13.45 -1.31
CA VAL A 382 -1.17 14.73 -1.24
C VAL A 382 0.32 14.70 -1.35
N GLY A 383 0.96 13.58 -1.26
CA GLY A 383 2.41 13.52 -1.29
C GLY A 383 3.10 14.36 -0.20
N VAL A 384 4.34 14.07 0.06
CA VAL A 384 5.14 14.73 1.11
C VAL A 384 5.17 16.25 0.97
N LYS A 385 5.36 16.74 -0.26
CA LYS A 385 5.49 18.17 -0.55
C LYS A 385 4.28 19.00 -0.14
N TRP A 386 3.12 18.37 -0.01
CA TRP A 386 1.89 19.03 0.36
C TRP A 386 1.70 19.09 1.87
N VAL A 387 2.22 18.10 2.60
CA VAL A 387 2.07 18.04 4.06
C VAL A 387 2.83 19.16 4.74
N GLU A 388 4.06 19.43 4.32
CA GLU A 388 4.86 20.55 4.82
C GLU A 388 4.17 21.91 4.62
N LEU A 389 3.32 21.99 3.59
CA LEU A 389 2.58 23.22 3.28
C LEU A 389 1.32 23.37 4.12
N TRP A 390 0.70 22.25 4.54
CA TRP A 390 -0.48 22.28 5.39
C TRP A 390 -0.19 22.68 6.83
N ASP A 391 0.95 22.26 7.37
CA ASP A 391 1.36 22.63 8.73
C ASP A 391 1.55 24.14 8.89
N ASN A 392 1.62 24.88 7.78
CA ASN A 392 1.73 26.33 7.73
C ASN A 392 0.41 27.05 7.39
N LEU A 393 -0.73 26.37 7.46
CA LEU A 393 -2.05 26.96 7.22
C LEU A 393 -2.68 27.61 8.46
N GLU A 394 -2.02 27.59 9.61
CA GLU A 394 -2.41 28.30 10.81
C GLU A 394 -2.01 29.76 10.79
#